data_f8ab8757e7e2a8e0ca4126b992772f98
#
_entry.id   f8ab8757e7e2a8e0ca4126b992772f98
#
_cell.length_a   1.000
_cell.length_b   1.000
_cell.length_c   1.000
_cell.angle_alpha   90.00
_cell.angle_beta   90.00
_cell.angle_gamma   90.00
#
_symmetry.space_group_name_H-M   'P 1'
#
loop_
_entity.id
_entity.type
_entity.pdbx_description
1 polymer ?
#
loop_
_entity_poly.entity_id
_entity_poly.type
_entity_poly.pdbx_seq_one_letter_code
_entity_poly.pdbx_strand_id
1 'polypeptide(L)'
;MNSTIQSIPGISHNASAAIIGEIGIIDKYSHPSKLIALAGIDPKVRQSGNFNASSTRMSKRGSRYLRYALIFTAWNLVRHSPNINAYYQKKRAQGKSHYNALGHVAGKLCRIIFKLLKNDMVYNEDKIKVLLDS
;
A
#
# COMPACT_ATOMS: atom_id res chain seq x y z
N MET A 1 3.31 -18.82 8.13
CA MET A 1 3.37 -17.54 7.43
C MET A 1 2.48 -17.56 6.23
N ASN A 2 1.77 -16.49 6.00
CA ASN A 2 0.80 -16.45 4.90
C ASN A 2 1.53 -16.30 3.57
N SER A 3 1.45 -17.34 2.72
CA SER A 3 2.15 -17.35 1.43
C SER A 3 1.57 -16.34 0.44
N THR A 4 0.33 -15.90 0.60
CA THR A 4 -0.27 -14.94 -0.32
C THR A 4 0.47 -13.60 -0.27
N ILE A 5 0.80 -13.12 0.92
CA ILE A 5 1.53 -11.85 1.08
C ILE A 5 3.00 -12.03 0.70
N GLN A 6 3.59 -13.19 1.05
CA GLN A 6 4.98 -13.47 0.69
C GLN A 6 5.21 -13.49 -0.82
N SER A 7 4.15 -13.70 -1.61
CA SER A 7 4.27 -13.73 -3.06
C SER A 7 4.47 -12.36 -3.69
N ILE A 8 4.29 -11.27 -2.96
CA ILE A 8 4.47 -9.92 -3.48
C ILE A 8 5.96 -9.70 -3.78
N PRO A 9 6.31 -9.30 -5.02
CA PRO A 9 7.72 -9.14 -5.38
C PRO A 9 8.42 -8.10 -4.51
N GLY A 10 9.59 -8.47 -4.01
CA GLY A 10 10.41 -7.57 -3.22
C GLY A 10 9.99 -7.41 -1.77
N ILE A 11 8.95 -8.11 -1.34
CA ILE A 11 8.53 -7.98 0.06
C ILE A 11 9.51 -8.72 0.97
N SER A 12 9.93 -8.06 2.05
CA SER A 12 10.80 -8.69 3.01
C SER A 12 9.99 -9.53 3.98
N HIS A 13 10.65 -10.49 4.61
CA HIS A 13 10.01 -11.33 5.61
C HIS A 13 9.48 -10.48 6.78
N ASN A 14 10.27 -9.51 7.22
CA ASN A 14 9.87 -8.64 8.32
C ASN A 14 8.68 -7.77 7.96
N ALA A 15 8.67 -7.23 6.74
CA ALA A 15 7.54 -6.39 6.28
C ALA A 15 6.28 -7.22 6.17
N SER A 16 6.39 -8.44 5.65
CA SER A 16 5.26 -9.35 5.55
C SER A 16 4.67 -9.66 6.93
N ALA A 17 5.52 -9.97 7.88
CA ALA A 17 5.07 -10.26 9.25
C ALA A 17 4.39 -9.05 9.87
N ALA A 18 4.95 -7.85 9.66
CA ALA A 18 4.37 -6.63 10.20
C ALA A 18 2.99 -6.36 9.60
N ILE A 19 2.87 -6.52 8.29
CA ILE A 19 1.60 -6.29 7.59
C ILE A 19 0.54 -7.25 8.11
N ILE A 20 0.84 -8.53 8.16
CA ILE A 20 -0.11 -9.53 8.62
C ILE A 20 -0.49 -9.30 10.07
N GLY A 21 0.49 -8.99 10.91
CA GLY A 21 0.24 -8.76 12.33
C GLY A 21 -0.64 -7.56 12.59
N GLU A 22 -0.43 -6.46 11.84
CA GLU A 22 -1.19 -5.23 12.04
C GLU A 22 -2.59 -5.30 11.44
N ILE A 23 -2.76 -6.01 10.32
CA ILE A 23 -4.06 -6.15 9.70
C ILE A 23 -4.93 -7.12 10.50
N GLY A 24 -4.36 -8.21 10.96
CA GLY A 24 -5.12 -9.25 11.66
C GLY A 24 -6.01 -10.00 10.69
N ILE A 25 -7.27 -10.18 11.08
CA ILE A 25 -8.22 -10.97 10.27
C ILE A 25 -8.80 -10.07 9.18
N ILE A 26 -8.58 -10.45 7.92
CA ILE A 26 -9.01 -9.63 6.79
C ILE A 26 -10.54 -9.50 6.72
N ASP A 27 -11.27 -10.46 7.23
CA ASP A 27 -12.73 -10.44 7.14
C ASP A 27 -13.38 -9.32 7.93
N LYS A 28 -12.66 -8.71 8.87
CA LYS A 28 -13.21 -7.58 9.60
C LYS A 28 -13.20 -6.28 8.77
N TYR A 29 -12.56 -6.30 7.60
CA TYR A 29 -12.54 -5.14 6.72
C TYR A 29 -13.47 -5.36 5.53
N SER A 30 -14.36 -4.41 5.30
CA SER A 30 -15.34 -4.52 4.21
C SER A 30 -14.81 -3.98 2.88
N HIS A 31 -13.74 -3.18 2.91
CA HIS A 31 -13.25 -2.52 1.71
C HIS A 31 -11.78 -2.16 1.90
N PRO A 32 -10.98 -2.15 0.82
CA PRO A 32 -9.56 -1.81 0.95
C PRO A 32 -9.30 -0.41 1.51
N SER A 33 -10.26 0.51 1.36
CA SER A 33 -10.10 1.84 1.93
C SER A 33 -9.93 1.79 3.45
N LYS A 34 -10.42 0.75 4.10
CA LYS A 34 -10.24 0.59 5.55
C LYS A 34 -8.79 0.30 5.90
N LEU A 35 -8.09 -0.44 5.05
CA LEU A 35 -6.66 -0.67 5.25
C LEU A 35 -5.87 0.60 5.03
N ILE A 36 -6.24 1.37 4.01
CA ILE A 36 -5.59 2.64 3.70
C ILE A 36 -5.74 3.60 4.89
N ALA A 37 -6.94 3.65 5.46
CA ALA A 37 -7.19 4.48 6.62
C ALA A 37 -6.40 4.01 7.84
N LEU A 38 -6.35 2.70 8.06
CA LEU A 38 -5.59 2.14 9.18
C LEU A 38 -4.12 2.50 9.09
N ALA A 39 -3.57 2.48 7.88
CA ALA A 39 -2.17 2.80 7.66
C ALA A 39 -1.89 4.31 7.64
N GLY A 40 -2.93 5.12 7.47
CA GLY A 40 -2.76 6.57 7.42
C GLY A 40 -2.07 7.06 6.16
N ILE A 41 -2.33 6.39 5.03
CA ILE A 41 -1.67 6.73 3.76
C ILE A 41 -2.64 7.25 2.70
N ASP A 42 -3.77 7.82 3.12
CA ASP A 42 -4.74 8.37 2.18
C ASP A 42 -4.12 9.54 1.40
N PRO A 43 -3.98 9.43 0.07
CA PRO A 43 -3.38 10.50 -0.73
C PRO A 43 -4.13 11.82 -0.64
N LYS A 44 -5.43 11.79 -0.42
CA LYS A 44 -6.23 13.02 -0.31
C LYS A 44 -5.77 13.86 0.87
N VAL A 45 -5.49 13.23 1.99
CA VAL A 45 -5.01 13.94 3.18
C VAL A 45 -3.67 14.57 2.91
N ARG A 46 -2.80 13.86 2.21
CA ARG A 46 -1.47 14.37 1.88
C ARG A 46 -1.53 15.51 0.89
N GLN A 47 -2.45 15.42 -0.09
CA GLN A 47 -2.54 16.42 -1.13
C GLN A 47 -3.14 17.72 -0.67
N SER A 48 -3.81 17.74 0.47
CA SER A 48 -4.39 18.96 0.99
C SER A 48 -3.33 20.03 1.28
N GLY A 49 -2.08 19.65 1.32
CA GLY A 49 -0.96 20.56 1.48
C GLY A 49 -0.90 21.18 2.84
N ASN A 50 -1.97 21.17 3.53
CA ASN A 50 -2.03 21.68 4.87
C ASN A 50 -1.77 20.57 5.81
N PHE A 51 -0.50 20.32 5.97
CA PHE A 51 -0.10 19.48 7.00
C PHE A 51 -0.35 20.20 8.27
N ASN A 52 -1.52 20.08 8.79
CA ASN A 52 -1.83 20.64 10.08
C ASN A 52 -1.68 19.55 11.12
N ALA A 53 -1.75 19.97 12.37
CA ALA A 53 -1.57 19.05 13.48
C ALA A 53 -2.62 17.96 13.53
N SER A 54 -3.81 18.23 12.99
CA SER A 54 -4.87 17.23 13.02
C SER A 54 -4.58 16.09 12.05
N SER A 55 -4.02 16.39 10.85
CA SER A 55 -3.63 15.33 9.92
C SER A 55 -2.53 14.47 10.52
N THR A 56 -1.56 15.11 11.16
CA THR A 56 -0.48 14.39 11.81
C THR A 56 -1.03 13.50 12.93
N ARG A 57 -1.99 14.02 13.66
CA ARG A 57 -2.58 13.28 14.77
C ARG A 57 -3.37 12.06 14.29
N MET A 58 -4.09 12.19 13.16
CA MET A 58 -4.80 11.07 12.58
C MET A 58 -3.84 10.00 12.13
N SER A 59 -2.73 10.38 11.53
CA SER A 59 -1.70 9.43 11.14
C SER A 59 -1.11 8.70 12.34
N LYS A 60 -1.02 9.37 13.47
CA LYS A 60 -0.54 8.73 14.69
C LYS A 60 -1.54 7.73 15.26
N ARG A 61 -2.82 7.93 15.01
CA ARG A 61 -3.82 6.97 15.45
C ARG A 61 -3.82 5.71 14.61
N GLY A 62 -3.42 5.83 13.34
CA GLY A 62 -3.26 4.66 12.51
C GLY A 62 -2.01 3.91 12.93
N SER A 63 -1.83 2.71 12.40
CA SER A 63 -0.67 1.92 12.71
C SER A 63 0.55 2.46 11.97
N ARG A 64 1.50 3.06 12.73
CA ARG A 64 2.77 3.49 12.16
C ARG A 64 3.57 2.33 11.62
N TYR A 65 3.45 1.18 12.26
CA TYR A 65 4.18 -0.01 11.83
C TYR A 65 3.66 -0.49 10.49
N LEU A 66 2.34 -0.49 10.31
CA LEU A 66 1.73 -0.85 9.04
C LEU A 66 2.11 0.15 7.96
N ARG A 67 2.04 1.44 8.25
CA ARG A 67 2.40 2.48 7.27
C ARG A 67 3.84 2.33 6.82
N TYR A 68 4.76 2.13 7.78
CA TYR A 68 6.17 1.98 7.46
C TYR A 68 6.40 0.75 6.58
N ALA A 69 5.80 -0.38 6.95
CA ALA A 69 5.94 -1.61 6.19
C ALA A 69 5.38 -1.47 4.77
N LEU A 70 4.24 -0.78 4.63
CA LEU A 70 3.63 -0.59 3.32
C LEU A 70 4.45 0.34 2.43
N ILE A 71 4.96 1.43 2.98
CA ILE A 71 5.79 2.36 2.21
C ILE A 71 7.09 1.69 1.78
N PHE A 72 7.71 0.95 2.69
CA PHE A 72 8.93 0.23 2.38
C PHE A 72 8.70 -0.83 1.29
N THR A 73 7.61 -1.59 1.42
CA THR A 73 7.25 -2.60 0.43
C THR A 73 6.89 -1.95 -0.90
N ALA A 74 6.20 -0.82 -0.86
CA ALA A 74 5.84 -0.09 -2.07
C ALA A 74 7.09 0.31 -2.86
N TRP A 75 8.11 0.82 -2.17
CA TRP A 75 9.35 1.19 -2.85
C TRP A 75 10.05 -0.02 -3.47
N ASN A 76 10.09 -1.13 -2.74
CA ASN A 76 10.66 -2.37 -3.28
C ASN A 76 9.85 -2.87 -4.46
N LEU A 77 8.53 -2.77 -4.39
CA LEU A 77 7.66 -3.21 -5.47
C LEU A 77 7.85 -2.38 -6.74
N VAL A 78 8.08 -1.07 -6.59
CA VAL A 78 8.41 -0.22 -7.74
C VAL A 78 9.62 -0.76 -8.49
N ARG A 79 10.59 -1.28 -7.77
CA ARG A 79 11.83 -1.78 -8.37
C ARG A 79 11.71 -3.20 -8.91
N HIS A 80 10.67 -3.94 -8.53
CA HIS A 80 10.54 -5.34 -8.92
C HIS A 80 9.36 -5.61 -9.84
N SER A 81 8.39 -4.70 -9.93
CA SER A 81 7.20 -4.89 -10.74
C SER A 81 7.18 -3.87 -11.87
N PRO A 82 7.23 -4.33 -13.13
CA PRO A 82 7.15 -3.39 -14.26
C PRO A 82 5.87 -2.56 -14.27
N ASN A 83 4.73 -3.17 -13.92
CA ASN A 83 3.47 -2.45 -13.91
C ASN A 83 3.42 -1.40 -12.80
N ILE A 84 3.93 -1.73 -11.62
CA ILE A 84 3.97 -0.77 -10.52
C ILE A 84 4.97 0.34 -10.81
N ASN A 85 6.11 -0.01 -11.43
CA ASN A 85 7.07 0.99 -11.84
C ASN A 85 6.45 1.98 -12.81
N ALA A 86 5.71 1.50 -13.81
CA ALA A 86 5.03 2.36 -14.78
C ALA A 86 4.03 3.28 -14.08
N TYR A 87 3.29 2.75 -13.12
CA TYR A 87 2.35 3.55 -12.34
C TYR A 87 3.06 4.64 -11.55
N TYR A 88 4.16 4.29 -10.90
CA TYR A 88 4.97 5.25 -10.13
C TYR A 88 5.51 6.36 -11.05
N GLN A 89 6.08 5.98 -12.20
CA GLN A 89 6.62 6.95 -13.14
C GLN A 89 5.53 7.88 -13.67
N LYS A 90 4.35 7.36 -13.91
CA LYS A 90 3.22 8.17 -14.33
C LYS A 90 2.88 9.24 -13.29
N LYS A 91 2.89 8.85 -12.01
CA LYS A 91 2.63 9.82 -10.93
C LYS A 91 3.72 10.88 -10.85
N ARG A 92 4.99 10.48 -11.02
CA ARG A 92 6.09 11.44 -11.07
C ARG A 92 5.95 12.40 -12.24
N ALA A 93 5.54 11.89 -13.39
CA ALA A 93 5.35 12.71 -14.58
C ALA A 93 4.22 13.73 -14.41
N GLN A 94 3.28 13.46 -13.53
CA GLN A 94 2.19 14.39 -13.18
C GLN A 94 2.66 15.50 -12.23
N GLY A 95 3.95 15.54 -11.91
CA GLY A 95 4.50 16.55 -11.04
C GLY A 95 4.52 16.20 -9.56
N LYS A 96 4.15 14.97 -9.21
CA LYS A 96 4.14 14.57 -7.80
C LYS A 96 5.55 14.27 -7.33
N SER A 97 5.84 14.61 -6.07
CA SER A 97 7.13 14.27 -5.47
C SER A 97 7.28 12.76 -5.34
N HIS A 98 8.51 12.33 -5.12
CA HIS A 98 8.79 10.92 -4.88
C HIS A 98 7.91 10.35 -3.76
N TYR A 99 7.84 11.07 -2.65
CA TYR A 99 7.11 10.60 -1.47
C TYR A 99 5.60 10.55 -1.74
N ASN A 100 5.09 11.55 -2.46
CA ASN A 100 3.68 11.57 -2.81
C ASN A 100 3.33 10.44 -3.78
N ALA A 101 4.17 10.24 -4.81
CA ALA A 101 3.99 9.14 -5.76
C ALA A 101 4.03 7.79 -5.04
N LEU A 102 4.95 7.66 -4.09
CA LEU A 102 5.08 6.42 -3.32
C LEU A 102 3.84 6.18 -2.46
N GLY A 103 3.23 7.23 -1.93
CA GLY A 103 1.97 7.12 -1.21
C GLY A 103 0.85 6.56 -2.08
N HIS A 104 0.80 6.98 -3.35
CA HIS A 104 -0.16 6.42 -4.30
C HIS A 104 0.10 4.93 -4.55
N VAL A 105 1.37 4.56 -4.68
CA VAL A 105 1.73 3.14 -4.84
C VAL A 105 1.31 2.34 -3.62
N ALA A 106 1.55 2.89 -2.44
CA ALA A 106 1.16 2.21 -1.20
C ALA A 106 -0.36 2.02 -1.12
N GLY A 107 -1.13 2.98 -1.63
CA GLY A 107 -2.58 2.83 -1.72
C GLY A 107 -2.98 1.67 -2.61
N LYS A 108 -2.33 1.56 -3.77
CA LYS A 108 -2.58 0.43 -4.67
C LYS A 108 -2.14 -0.89 -4.04
N LEU A 109 -1.03 -0.86 -3.31
CA LEU A 109 -0.56 -2.04 -2.58
C LEU A 109 -1.59 -2.52 -1.57
N CYS A 110 -2.26 -1.61 -0.87
CA CYS A 110 -3.33 -1.98 0.04
C CYS A 110 -4.46 -2.72 -0.68
N ARG A 111 -4.81 -2.27 -1.88
CA ARG A 111 -5.84 -2.94 -2.68
C ARG A 111 -5.39 -4.32 -3.11
N ILE A 112 -4.13 -4.45 -3.46
CA ILE A 112 -3.55 -5.74 -3.82
C ILE A 112 -3.60 -6.68 -2.63
N ILE A 113 -3.12 -6.22 -1.48
CA ILE A 113 -3.09 -7.03 -0.26
C ILE A 113 -4.51 -7.48 0.12
N PHE A 114 -5.47 -6.55 0.07
CA PHE A 114 -6.86 -6.86 0.39
C PHE A 114 -7.37 -8.00 -0.50
N LYS A 115 -7.11 -7.90 -1.81
CA LYS A 115 -7.58 -8.91 -2.75
C LYS A 115 -6.91 -10.25 -2.52
N LEU A 116 -5.60 -10.25 -2.29
CA LEU A 116 -4.87 -11.49 -2.05
C LEU A 116 -5.38 -12.19 -0.79
N LEU A 117 -5.59 -11.45 0.28
CA LEU A 117 -6.04 -12.03 1.54
C LEU A 117 -7.49 -12.47 1.50
N LYS A 118 -8.37 -11.65 0.87
CA LYS A 118 -9.78 -12.00 0.78
C LYS A 118 -10.03 -13.25 -0.05
N ASN A 119 -9.27 -13.41 -1.11
CA ASN A 119 -9.50 -14.51 -2.06
C ASN A 119 -8.48 -15.63 -1.94
N ASP A 120 -7.58 -15.53 -0.96
CA ASP A 120 -6.52 -16.51 -0.75
C ASP A 120 -5.75 -16.78 -2.04
N MET A 121 -5.32 -15.69 -2.70
CA MET A 121 -4.61 -15.74 -3.98
C MET A 121 -3.16 -15.32 -3.81
N VAL A 122 -2.33 -15.72 -4.77
CA VAL A 122 -0.95 -15.22 -4.82
C VAL A 122 -0.85 -14.07 -5.82
N TYR A 123 0.20 -13.27 -5.67
CA TYR A 123 0.45 -12.13 -6.55
C TYR A 123 0.66 -12.62 -7.98
N ASN A 124 0.09 -11.89 -8.93
CA ASN A 124 0.23 -12.18 -10.35
C ASN A 124 0.47 -10.88 -11.09
N GLU A 125 1.68 -10.74 -11.64
CA GLU A 125 2.10 -9.50 -12.30
C GLU A 125 1.18 -9.16 -13.48
N ASP A 126 0.73 -10.15 -14.21
CA ASP A 126 -0.10 -9.91 -15.40
C ASP A 126 -1.48 -9.37 -15.05
N LYS A 127 -2.00 -9.72 -13.89
CA LYS A 127 -3.33 -9.29 -13.46
C LYS A 127 -3.32 -7.97 -12.70
N ILE A 128 -2.14 -7.52 -12.29
CA ILE A 128 -2.03 -6.32 -11.46
C ILE A 128 -2.45 -5.07 -12.23
N LYS A 129 -2.26 -5.08 -13.54
CA LYS A 129 -2.56 -3.93 -14.38
C LYS A 129 -4.02 -3.50 -14.25
N VAL A 130 -4.93 -4.46 -14.14
CA VAL A 130 -6.36 -4.16 -13.97
C VAL A 130 -6.60 -3.40 -12.68
N LEU A 131 -5.92 -3.80 -11.61
CA LEU A 131 -6.05 -3.13 -10.31
C LEU A 131 -5.49 -1.71 -10.33
N LEU A 132 -4.46 -1.48 -11.14
CA LEU A 132 -3.85 -0.16 -11.24
C LEU A 132 -4.69 0.80 -12.04
N ASP A 133 -5.48 0.30 -12.98
CA ASP A 133 -6.32 1.12 -13.84
C ASP A 133 -7.65 1.50 -13.19
N SER A 134 -8.00 0.88 -12.08
CA SER A 134 -9.28 1.11 -11.41
C SER A 134 -9.28 2.31 -10.47
#